data_d76137dd2199a9a6e2dcb52256dade4f
#
_entry.id   d76137dd2199a9a6e2dcb52256dade4f
#
_cell.length_a   1.000
_cell.length_b   1.000
_cell.length_c   1.000
_cell.angle_alpha   90.00
_cell.angle_beta   90.00
_cell.angle_gamma   90.00
#
_symmetry.space_group_name_H-M   'P 1'
#
loop_
_entity.id
_entity.type
_entity.pdbx_description
1 polymer ?
#
loop_
_entity_poly.entity_id
_entity_poly.type
_entity_poly.pdbx_seq_one_letter_code
_entity_poly.pdbx_strand_id
1 'polypeptide(L)'
;MNLYTDLVALDIGTNSIKIAAVDPGPARQGYVVRNLAMVELPQGLVGGDFTGPFISDLTVFKNTLAGLVRSIKNTRQGFVIGLPDRWVKLHLETLELSENERRFPGFLSWRLEKSLPIPEGMKVFIDYQILGPAANGAPGHYQVLAAAVKAEIIEILSSLTTDLHVEVMAFDTSSLGVFNLFEESFPDRTVDQTVINLHIGHETTVFKAYNRGALMYERVIEVAGEEFAKIISELDSINLETAMKTKHSEKFFPTGRADVSELLERRQRIDRIFGNWLRELNVTFRFFQDKFNVSRLPAVFLTGGSSMFAGLETFLSEYLETPCRLFNPLAEMPLAKKVDEDKVRTGPAFAACLGLL
;
A
#
# COMPACT_ATOMS: atom_id res chain seq x y z
N MET A 1 3.62 -27.26 -10.53
CA MET A 1 2.97 -28.00 -9.44
C MET A 1 3.05 -27.11 -8.22
N ASN A 2 1.97 -26.46 -7.82
CA ASN A 2 1.99 -25.57 -6.63
C ASN A 2 2.32 -26.44 -5.40
N LEU A 3 3.49 -26.21 -4.82
CA LEU A 3 3.96 -26.90 -3.61
C LEU A 3 3.18 -26.48 -2.35
N TYR A 4 2.46 -25.36 -2.43
CA TYR A 4 1.72 -24.77 -1.31
C TYR A 4 0.23 -24.95 -1.53
N THR A 5 -0.45 -25.39 -0.48
CA THR A 5 -1.92 -25.48 -0.45
C THR A 5 -2.55 -24.17 -0.02
N ASP A 6 -1.79 -23.34 0.72
CA ASP A 6 -2.27 -22.11 1.35
C ASP A 6 -1.27 -20.98 1.12
N LEU A 7 -1.77 -19.77 0.86
CA LEU A 7 -0.97 -18.55 0.76
C LEU A 7 -1.24 -17.66 1.96
N VAL A 8 -0.20 -16.98 2.41
CA VAL A 8 -0.24 -16.03 3.52
C VAL A 8 0.45 -14.75 3.09
N ALA A 9 -0.24 -13.65 3.19
CA ALA A 9 0.37 -12.33 3.09
C ALA A 9 0.71 -11.80 4.48
N LEU A 10 1.87 -11.20 4.61
CA LEU A 10 2.33 -10.47 5.79
C LEU A 10 2.70 -9.05 5.35
N ASP A 11 1.91 -8.07 5.74
CA ASP A 11 2.14 -6.65 5.45
C ASP A 11 2.81 -5.97 6.63
N ILE A 12 4.06 -5.54 6.44
CA ILE A 12 4.85 -4.84 7.45
C ILE A 12 4.64 -3.33 7.27
N GLY A 13 3.85 -2.73 8.16
CA GLY A 13 3.70 -1.28 8.24
C GLY A 13 4.49 -0.70 9.41
N THR A 14 4.59 0.63 9.47
CA THR A 14 5.30 1.34 10.56
C THR A 14 4.51 1.38 11.87
N ASN A 15 3.17 1.26 11.80
CA ASN A 15 2.30 1.25 12.99
C ASN A 15 1.70 -0.14 13.30
N SER A 16 1.65 -1.04 12.34
CA SER A 16 1.04 -2.36 12.54
C SER A 16 1.58 -3.37 11.55
N ILE A 17 1.62 -4.63 11.97
CA ILE A 17 1.80 -5.77 11.06
C ILE A 17 0.42 -6.39 10.85
N LYS A 18 0.08 -6.67 9.59
CA LYS A 18 -1.15 -7.36 9.20
C LYS A 18 -0.81 -8.69 8.56
N ILE A 19 -1.66 -9.65 8.76
CA ILE A 19 -1.53 -10.96 8.17
C ILE A 19 -2.88 -11.40 7.62
N ALA A 20 -2.87 -11.93 6.40
CA ALA A 20 -4.02 -12.50 5.73
C ALA A 20 -3.68 -13.90 5.24
N ALA A 21 -4.52 -14.88 5.54
CA ALA A 21 -4.38 -16.23 5.04
C ALA A 21 -5.55 -16.56 4.11
N VAL A 22 -5.25 -17.09 2.94
CA VAL A 22 -6.24 -17.52 1.97
C VAL A 22 -6.08 -18.99 1.64
N ASP A 23 -7.21 -19.63 1.33
CA ASP A 23 -7.26 -20.96 0.77
C ASP A 23 -7.66 -20.87 -0.72
N PRO A 24 -7.22 -21.80 -1.58
CA PRO A 24 -7.76 -21.89 -2.93
C PRO A 24 -9.28 -22.06 -2.90
N GLY A 25 -9.97 -21.17 -3.59
CA GLY A 25 -11.42 -21.28 -3.75
C GLY A 25 -11.82 -22.38 -4.74
N PRO A 26 -13.13 -22.72 -4.83
CA PRO A 26 -13.64 -23.57 -5.90
C PRO A 26 -13.28 -23.01 -7.26
N ALA A 27 -13.07 -23.88 -8.27
CA ALA A 27 -12.73 -23.49 -9.63
C ALA A 27 -13.59 -22.31 -10.12
N ARG A 28 -12.98 -21.17 -10.43
CA ARG A 28 -13.53 -19.86 -10.84
C ARG A 28 -13.83 -18.85 -9.71
N GLN A 29 -13.58 -19.14 -8.42
CA GLN A 29 -13.82 -18.17 -7.32
C GLN A 29 -12.53 -17.55 -6.74
N GLY A 30 -11.34 -17.79 -7.37
CA GLY A 30 -10.09 -17.26 -6.87
C GLY A 30 -9.75 -17.80 -5.47
N TYR A 31 -9.45 -16.90 -4.54
CA TYR A 31 -9.10 -17.25 -3.17
C TYR A 31 -10.24 -16.95 -2.18
N VAL A 32 -10.31 -17.74 -1.12
CA VAL A 32 -11.22 -17.53 0.03
C VAL A 32 -10.41 -17.04 1.21
N VAL A 33 -10.74 -15.87 1.75
CA VAL A 33 -10.06 -15.34 2.95
C VAL A 33 -10.44 -16.19 4.16
N ARG A 34 -9.45 -16.88 4.73
CA ARG A 34 -9.64 -17.80 5.85
C ARG A 34 -9.43 -17.14 7.21
N ASN A 35 -8.43 -16.30 7.31
CA ASN A 35 -8.07 -15.63 8.55
C ASN A 35 -7.42 -14.27 8.29
N LEU A 36 -7.66 -13.34 9.19
CA LEU A 36 -7.08 -12.00 9.22
C LEU A 36 -6.68 -11.69 10.65
N ALA A 37 -5.49 -11.13 10.83
CA ALA A 37 -5.06 -10.58 12.10
C ALA A 37 -4.20 -9.32 11.88
N MET A 38 -4.23 -8.45 12.87
CA MET A 38 -3.42 -7.23 12.91
C MET A 38 -2.92 -7.04 14.33
N VAL A 39 -1.68 -6.62 14.45
CA VAL A 39 -1.06 -6.24 15.72
C VAL A 39 -0.43 -4.87 15.57
N GLU A 40 -0.78 -3.96 16.48
CA GLU A 40 -0.11 -2.66 16.56
C GLU A 40 1.33 -2.81 17.05
N LEU A 41 2.20 -2.01 16.48
CA LEU A 41 3.62 -1.97 16.83
C LEU A 41 3.91 -0.85 17.83
N PRO A 42 4.88 -1.03 18.73
CA PRO A 42 5.44 0.09 19.47
C PRO A 42 5.90 1.19 18.52
N GLN A 43 5.66 2.44 18.89
CA GLN A 43 6.07 3.60 18.09
C GLN A 43 7.58 3.55 17.80
N GLY A 44 7.98 3.75 16.54
CA GLY A 44 9.38 3.73 16.12
C GLY A 44 10.04 2.35 16.11
N LEU A 45 9.28 1.26 16.25
CA LEU A 45 9.83 -0.10 16.10
C LEU A 45 10.25 -0.38 14.67
N VAL A 46 9.44 0.02 13.71
CA VAL A 46 9.68 -0.08 12.26
C VAL A 46 9.67 1.32 11.68
N GLY A 47 10.69 1.68 10.91
CA GLY A 47 10.78 3.04 10.34
C GLY A 47 11.91 3.19 9.35
N GLY A 48 12.24 4.46 9.05
CA GLY A 48 13.25 4.82 8.07
C GLY A 48 12.72 4.83 6.64
N ASP A 49 13.64 5.03 5.71
CA ASP A 49 13.38 5.12 4.28
C ASP A 49 14.28 4.14 3.49
N PHE A 50 14.28 4.25 2.17
CA PHE A 50 15.09 3.43 1.28
C PHE A 50 16.59 3.43 1.65
N THR A 51 17.12 4.53 2.14
CA THR A 51 18.56 4.69 2.46
C THR A 51 18.90 4.13 3.83
N GLY A 52 17.97 4.16 4.76
CA GLY A 52 18.13 3.72 6.14
C GLY A 52 16.89 3.04 6.71
N PRO A 53 16.39 1.95 6.10
CA PRO A 53 15.31 1.17 6.69
C PRO A 53 15.78 0.51 7.98
N PHE A 54 14.93 0.48 9.01
CA PHE A 54 15.33 -0.12 10.28
C PHE A 54 14.18 -0.82 11.01
N ILE A 55 14.57 -1.77 11.86
CA ILE A 55 13.78 -2.35 12.94
C ILE A 55 14.58 -2.11 14.22
N SER A 56 14.08 -1.23 15.08
CA SER A 56 14.85 -0.73 16.25
C SER A 56 15.08 -1.77 17.34
N ASP A 57 14.17 -2.74 17.47
CA ASP A 57 14.29 -3.88 18.39
C ASP A 57 13.86 -5.18 17.70
N LEU A 58 14.85 -5.97 17.29
CA LEU A 58 14.63 -7.23 16.60
C LEU A 58 13.95 -8.28 17.50
N THR A 59 14.14 -8.22 18.81
CA THR A 59 13.51 -9.16 19.75
C THR A 59 12.01 -8.90 19.86
N VAL A 60 11.64 -7.64 20.06
CA VAL A 60 10.22 -7.24 20.10
C VAL A 60 9.54 -7.55 18.77
N PHE A 61 10.17 -7.20 17.65
CA PHE A 61 9.63 -7.46 16.32
C PHE A 61 9.45 -8.97 16.06
N LYS A 62 10.48 -9.79 16.36
CA LYS A 62 10.41 -11.25 16.22
C LYS A 62 9.29 -11.87 17.07
N ASN A 63 9.12 -11.43 18.32
CA ASN A 63 8.07 -11.93 19.19
C ASN A 63 6.67 -11.57 18.67
N THR A 64 6.50 -10.35 18.16
CA THR A 64 5.26 -9.88 17.54
C THR A 64 4.93 -10.72 16.30
N LEU A 65 5.91 -10.91 15.42
CA LEU A 65 5.77 -11.74 14.22
C LEU A 65 5.44 -13.20 14.57
N ALA A 66 6.12 -13.77 15.55
CA ALA A 66 5.86 -15.12 16.03
C ALA A 66 4.42 -15.30 16.58
N GLY A 67 3.89 -14.28 17.24
CA GLY A 67 2.49 -14.24 17.69
C GLY A 67 1.50 -14.29 16.53
N LEU A 68 1.73 -13.49 15.51
CA LEU A 68 0.90 -13.46 14.29
C LEU A 68 0.98 -14.78 13.51
N VAL A 69 2.17 -15.30 13.26
CA VAL A 69 2.37 -16.56 12.54
C VAL A 69 1.66 -17.72 13.26
N ARG A 70 1.74 -17.77 14.60
CA ARG A 70 1.03 -18.79 15.40
C ARG A 70 -0.50 -18.68 15.33
N SER A 71 -1.04 -17.49 15.06
CA SER A 71 -2.50 -17.30 14.92
C SER A 71 -3.06 -17.94 13.65
N ILE A 72 -2.19 -18.20 12.66
CA ILE A 72 -2.54 -18.82 11.38
C ILE A 72 -2.09 -20.29 11.43
N LYS A 73 -2.90 -21.17 11.93
CA LYS A 73 -2.53 -22.58 12.05
C LYS A 73 -2.66 -23.29 10.68
N ASN A 74 -1.51 -23.61 10.04
CA ASN A 74 -1.43 -24.66 9.01
C ASN A 74 0.01 -25.10 8.71
N THR A 75 0.21 -26.24 8.06
CA THR A 75 1.48 -26.96 7.99
C THR A 75 2.27 -26.77 6.68
N ARG A 76 1.73 -26.15 5.65
CA ARG A 76 2.42 -25.87 4.38
C ARG A 76 1.92 -24.55 3.80
N GLN A 77 2.53 -23.47 4.27
CA GLN A 77 2.16 -22.12 3.88
C GLN A 77 3.34 -21.44 3.19
N GLY A 78 3.07 -20.84 2.03
CA GLY A 78 4.00 -19.91 1.39
C GLY A 78 3.65 -18.48 1.79
N PHE A 79 4.65 -17.71 2.24
CA PHE A 79 4.46 -16.33 2.69
C PHE A 79 4.93 -15.33 1.62
N VAL A 80 4.09 -14.35 1.34
CA VAL A 80 4.49 -13.13 0.62
C VAL A 80 4.57 -12.00 1.65
N ILE A 81 5.70 -11.32 1.71
CA ILE A 81 5.97 -10.28 2.69
C ILE A 81 5.96 -8.93 2.01
N GLY A 82 4.98 -8.09 2.37
CA GLY A 82 4.90 -6.69 1.97
C GLY A 82 5.81 -5.82 2.83
N LEU A 83 6.69 -5.10 2.17
CA LEU A 83 7.60 -4.13 2.78
C LEU A 83 6.94 -2.75 2.84
N PRO A 84 7.27 -1.92 3.84
CA PRO A 84 6.86 -0.51 3.84
C PRO A 84 7.27 0.17 2.53
N ASP A 85 6.35 0.90 1.88
CA ASP A 85 6.61 1.54 0.59
C ASP A 85 7.85 2.45 0.60
N ARG A 86 8.14 3.11 1.73
CA ARG A 86 9.34 3.95 1.90
C ARG A 86 10.66 3.17 1.83
N TRP A 87 10.65 1.87 2.09
CA TRP A 87 11.85 1.03 2.03
C TRP A 87 12.19 0.57 0.62
N VAL A 88 11.24 0.70 -0.30
CA VAL A 88 11.38 0.25 -1.68
C VAL A 88 11.46 1.47 -2.61
N LYS A 89 12.44 1.47 -3.50
CA LYS A 89 12.56 2.45 -4.57
C LYS A 89 11.95 1.86 -5.83
N LEU A 90 10.79 2.34 -6.21
CA LEU A 90 10.21 2.03 -7.52
C LEU A 90 10.73 3.01 -8.57
N HIS A 91 11.06 2.49 -9.74
CA HIS A 91 11.51 3.27 -10.89
C HIS A 91 10.87 2.76 -12.16
N LEU A 92 10.16 3.66 -12.84
CA LEU A 92 9.49 3.38 -14.09
C LEU A 92 10.23 4.08 -15.21
N GLU A 93 10.79 3.32 -16.15
CA GLU A 93 11.49 3.88 -17.29
C GLU A 93 11.12 3.18 -18.60
N THR A 94 11.38 3.87 -19.72
CA THR A 94 11.23 3.32 -21.06
C THR A 94 12.60 2.95 -21.60
N LEU A 95 12.79 1.68 -21.90
CA LEU A 95 14.04 1.12 -22.40
C LEU A 95 13.86 0.47 -23.78
N GLU A 96 14.82 0.70 -24.65
CA GLU A 96 14.99 -0.16 -25.83
C GLU A 96 15.57 -1.51 -25.38
N LEU A 97 14.81 -2.59 -25.60
CA LEU A 97 15.18 -3.94 -25.19
C LEU A 97 15.42 -4.83 -26.41
N SER A 98 16.61 -5.42 -26.47
CA SER A 98 16.92 -6.51 -27.38
C SER A 98 16.12 -7.77 -27.04
N GLU A 99 16.05 -8.72 -27.98
CA GLU A 99 15.41 -10.01 -27.74
C GLU A 99 16.07 -10.78 -26.59
N ASN A 100 17.39 -10.68 -26.46
CA ASN A 100 18.13 -11.33 -25.39
C ASN A 100 17.82 -10.73 -24.01
N GLU A 101 17.70 -9.40 -23.90
CA GLU A 101 17.34 -8.75 -22.62
C GLU A 101 15.93 -9.11 -22.18
N ARG A 102 15.00 -9.33 -23.12
CA ARG A 102 13.65 -9.80 -22.82
C ARG A 102 13.58 -11.27 -22.40
N ARG A 103 14.47 -12.10 -22.92
CA ARG A 103 14.50 -13.55 -22.64
C ARG A 103 15.33 -13.93 -21.42
N PHE A 104 16.37 -13.16 -21.11
CA PHE A 104 17.34 -13.47 -20.07
C PHE A 104 17.39 -12.35 -18.99
N PRO A 105 16.70 -12.53 -17.87
CA PRO A 105 16.58 -11.52 -16.82
C PRO A 105 17.89 -10.90 -16.36
N GLY A 106 18.96 -11.68 -16.26
CA GLY A 106 20.24 -11.19 -15.75
C GLY A 106 20.89 -10.05 -16.54
N PHE A 107 20.58 -9.92 -17.85
CA PHE A 107 21.12 -8.83 -18.67
C PHE A 107 20.49 -7.48 -18.32
N LEU A 108 19.21 -7.47 -18.00
CA LEU A 108 18.51 -6.23 -17.69
C LEU A 108 18.80 -5.73 -16.26
N SER A 109 18.99 -6.64 -15.31
CA SER A 109 19.29 -6.27 -13.91
C SER A 109 20.51 -5.36 -13.77
N TRP A 110 21.60 -5.68 -14.46
CA TRP A 110 22.83 -4.85 -14.45
C TRP A 110 22.61 -3.44 -15.05
N ARG A 111 21.77 -3.37 -16.11
CA ARG A 111 21.45 -2.08 -16.74
C ARG A 111 20.59 -1.22 -15.81
N LEU A 112 19.60 -1.83 -15.14
CA LEU A 112 18.73 -1.16 -14.17
C LEU A 112 19.49 -0.68 -12.93
N GLU A 113 20.48 -1.44 -12.46
CA GLU A 113 21.35 -1.01 -11.35
C GLU A 113 22.04 0.33 -11.63
N LYS A 114 22.38 0.60 -12.89
CA LYS A 114 23.02 1.85 -13.30
C LYS A 114 22.05 3.02 -13.50
N SER A 115 20.80 2.74 -13.87
CA SER A 115 19.77 3.76 -14.10
C SER A 115 19.04 4.17 -12.81
N LEU A 116 18.98 3.27 -11.83
CA LEU A 116 18.36 3.55 -10.54
C LEU A 116 19.19 4.59 -9.73
N PRO A 117 18.53 5.57 -9.11
CA PRO A 117 19.20 6.54 -8.24
C PRO A 117 19.56 5.91 -6.88
N ILE A 118 20.54 4.99 -6.90
CA ILE A 118 21.04 4.30 -5.71
C ILE A 118 22.30 5.03 -5.21
N PRO A 119 22.40 5.35 -3.91
CA PRO A 119 23.60 5.93 -3.33
C PRO A 119 24.83 5.04 -3.55
N GLU A 120 25.98 5.66 -3.83
CA GLU A 120 27.24 4.96 -4.07
C GLU A 120 27.62 4.07 -2.87
N GLY A 121 28.00 2.84 -3.15
CA GLY A 121 28.37 1.84 -2.14
C GLY A 121 27.20 1.16 -1.41
N MET A 122 25.95 1.53 -1.69
CA MET A 122 24.79 0.87 -1.13
C MET A 122 24.55 -0.48 -1.81
N LYS A 123 24.50 -1.55 -1.05
CA LYS A 123 24.09 -2.88 -1.53
C LYS A 123 22.58 -2.97 -1.56
N VAL A 124 22.02 -3.33 -2.71
CA VAL A 124 20.58 -3.48 -2.93
C VAL A 124 20.26 -4.81 -3.61
N PHE A 125 19.06 -5.32 -3.36
CA PHE A 125 18.41 -6.28 -4.24
C PHE A 125 17.57 -5.49 -5.24
N ILE A 126 17.61 -5.92 -6.50
CA ILE A 126 16.82 -5.33 -7.59
C ILE A 126 16.04 -6.44 -8.24
N ASP A 127 14.75 -6.19 -8.43
CA ASP A 127 13.88 -6.99 -9.30
C ASP A 127 13.13 -6.07 -10.26
N TYR A 128 12.56 -6.62 -11.34
CA TYR A 128 11.88 -5.82 -12.33
C TYR A 128 10.78 -6.58 -13.07
N GLN A 129 9.87 -5.82 -13.64
CA GLN A 129 8.83 -6.33 -14.52
C GLN A 129 8.79 -5.53 -15.82
N ILE A 130 8.76 -6.23 -16.96
CA ILE A 130 8.50 -5.62 -18.27
C ILE A 130 6.98 -5.51 -18.41
N LEU A 131 6.46 -4.27 -18.36
CA LEU A 131 5.01 -4.00 -18.38
C LEU A 131 4.39 -4.11 -19.77
N GLY A 132 5.21 -3.95 -20.82
CA GLY A 132 4.77 -4.04 -22.21
C GLY A 132 5.43 -3.00 -23.12
N PRO A 133 5.06 -2.96 -24.41
CA PRO A 133 5.53 -1.94 -25.34
C PRO A 133 5.18 -0.54 -24.86
N ALA A 134 6.12 0.41 -24.97
CA ALA A 134 5.88 1.79 -24.59
C ALA A 134 4.85 2.45 -25.55
N ALA A 135 3.81 3.05 -24.98
CA ALA A 135 2.66 3.59 -25.73
C ALA A 135 3.05 4.64 -26.79
N ASN A 136 4.11 5.43 -26.53
CA ASN A 136 4.63 6.47 -27.42
C ASN A 136 6.08 6.20 -27.82
N GLY A 137 6.56 4.95 -27.66
CA GLY A 137 7.94 4.55 -27.96
C GLY A 137 8.12 4.11 -29.43
N ALA A 138 9.36 4.22 -29.92
CA ALA A 138 9.74 3.56 -31.15
C ALA A 138 9.64 2.01 -31.03
N PRO A 139 9.55 1.26 -32.14
CA PRO A 139 9.59 -0.19 -32.10
C PRO A 139 10.78 -0.68 -31.26
N GLY A 140 10.56 -1.68 -30.41
CA GLY A 140 11.58 -2.20 -29.50
C GLY A 140 11.69 -1.52 -28.15
N HIS A 141 10.93 -0.42 -27.91
CA HIS A 141 10.88 0.25 -26.62
C HIS A 141 9.78 -0.35 -25.73
N TYR A 142 10.18 -0.68 -24.51
CA TYR A 142 9.30 -1.28 -23.48
C TYR A 142 9.30 -0.44 -22.23
N GLN A 143 8.16 -0.42 -21.56
CA GLN A 143 8.06 0.12 -20.23
C GLN A 143 8.50 -0.93 -19.21
N VAL A 144 9.44 -0.55 -18.33
CA VAL A 144 10.03 -1.43 -17.31
C VAL A 144 9.82 -0.79 -15.95
N LEU A 145 9.21 -1.53 -15.04
CA LEU A 145 9.13 -1.18 -13.63
C LEU A 145 10.24 -1.93 -12.89
N ALA A 146 11.16 -1.20 -12.30
CA ALA A 146 12.20 -1.74 -11.44
C ALA A 146 11.89 -1.42 -9.98
N ALA A 147 12.18 -2.36 -9.09
CA ALA A 147 12.10 -2.20 -7.65
C ALA A 147 13.47 -2.47 -7.03
N ALA A 148 13.93 -1.60 -6.15
CA ALA A 148 15.16 -1.78 -5.40
C ALA A 148 14.89 -1.67 -3.91
N VAL A 149 15.56 -2.49 -3.11
CA VAL A 149 15.49 -2.49 -1.64
C VAL A 149 16.88 -2.71 -1.07
N LYS A 150 17.19 -2.07 0.06
CA LYS A 150 18.48 -2.23 0.73
C LYS A 150 18.68 -3.69 1.16
N ALA A 151 19.82 -4.29 0.77
CA ALA A 151 20.08 -5.73 1.01
C ALA A 151 20.04 -6.11 2.50
N GLU A 152 20.56 -5.24 3.37
CA GLU A 152 20.60 -5.44 4.82
C GLU A 152 19.22 -5.77 5.43
N ILE A 153 18.16 -5.03 5.03
CA ILE A 153 16.82 -5.26 5.60
C ILE A 153 16.21 -6.59 5.14
N ILE A 154 16.48 -6.99 3.91
CA ILE A 154 16.05 -8.30 3.38
C ILE A 154 16.78 -9.43 4.10
N GLU A 155 18.09 -9.29 4.36
CA GLU A 155 18.89 -10.25 5.11
C GLU A 155 18.37 -10.41 6.55
N ILE A 156 18.05 -9.30 7.23
CA ILE A 156 17.44 -9.30 8.57
C ILE A 156 16.09 -10.04 8.54
N LEU A 157 15.19 -9.68 7.65
CA LEU A 157 13.87 -10.30 7.56
C LEU A 157 13.96 -11.78 7.20
N SER A 158 14.86 -12.15 6.28
CA SER A 158 15.09 -13.55 5.90
C SER A 158 15.62 -14.38 7.08
N SER A 159 16.52 -13.83 7.89
CA SER A 159 16.99 -14.49 9.11
C SER A 159 15.87 -14.70 10.13
N LEU A 160 15.07 -13.66 10.38
CA LEU A 160 13.95 -13.73 11.33
C LEU A 160 12.87 -14.75 10.88
N THR A 161 12.55 -14.80 9.60
CA THR A 161 11.56 -15.75 9.06
C THR A 161 12.08 -17.18 9.07
N THR A 162 13.36 -17.38 8.81
CA THR A 162 14.03 -18.68 8.95
C THR A 162 13.94 -19.20 10.39
N ASP A 163 14.24 -18.35 11.38
CA ASP A 163 14.13 -18.68 12.80
C ASP A 163 12.69 -19.05 13.23
N LEU A 164 11.70 -18.49 12.56
CA LEU A 164 10.27 -18.75 12.80
C LEU A 164 9.73 -19.92 11.97
N HIS A 165 10.58 -20.59 11.18
CA HIS A 165 10.19 -21.65 10.24
C HIS A 165 9.11 -21.20 9.25
N VAL A 166 9.21 -19.94 8.78
CA VAL A 166 8.34 -19.34 7.77
C VAL A 166 9.03 -19.45 6.42
N GLU A 167 8.36 -20.05 5.45
CA GLU A 167 8.86 -20.17 4.07
C GLU A 167 8.43 -18.94 3.27
N VAL A 168 9.37 -18.05 2.97
CA VAL A 168 9.13 -16.81 2.22
C VAL A 168 9.23 -17.11 0.73
N MET A 169 8.15 -16.82 -0.01
CA MET A 169 8.08 -16.96 -1.47
C MET A 169 8.56 -15.69 -2.18
N ALA A 170 8.20 -14.54 -1.64
CA ALA A 170 8.55 -13.24 -2.22
C ALA A 170 8.52 -12.13 -1.15
N PHE A 171 9.32 -11.09 -1.42
CA PHE A 171 9.16 -9.77 -0.83
C PHE A 171 8.57 -8.84 -1.89
N ASP A 172 7.60 -8.02 -1.52
CA ASP A 172 6.94 -7.09 -2.42
C ASP A 172 6.71 -5.74 -1.71
N THR A 173 6.21 -4.74 -2.40
CA THR A 173 5.80 -3.48 -1.78
C THR A 173 4.35 -3.54 -1.32
N SER A 174 4.06 -3.10 -0.11
CA SER A 174 2.73 -3.23 0.48
C SER A 174 1.62 -2.63 -0.39
N SER A 175 1.83 -1.45 -0.97
CA SER A 175 0.77 -0.79 -1.71
C SER A 175 0.71 -1.11 -3.20
N LEU A 176 1.75 -1.74 -3.79
CA LEU A 176 1.73 -2.10 -5.21
C LEU A 176 0.71 -3.20 -5.50
N GLY A 177 0.60 -4.18 -4.61
CA GLY A 177 -0.34 -5.29 -4.73
C GLY A 177 -1.81 -4.87 -4.74
N VAL A 178 -2.16 -3.69 -4.22
CA VAL A 178 -3.56 -3.20 -4.25
C VAL A 178 -4.14 -3.19 -5.66
N PHE A 179 -3.30 -3.00 -6.69
CA PHE A 179 -3.76 -3.02 -8.07
C PHE A 179 -4.28 -4.41 -8.49
N ASN A 180 -3.67 -5.48 -8.03
CA ASN A 180 -4.12 -6.85 -8.33
C ASN A 180 -5.57 -7.06 -7.87
N LEU A 181 -5.92 -6.51 -6.70
CA LEU A 181 -7.30 -6.55 -6.19
C LEU A 181 -8.28 -5.75 -7.07
N PHE A 182 -7.84 -4.62 -7.63
CA PHE A 182 -8.69 -3.84 -8.55
C PHE A 182 -8.92 -4.60 -9.85
N GLU A 183 -7.90 -5.26 -10.40
CA GLU A 183 -8.05 -6.08 -11.60
C GLU A 183 -9.03 -7.24 -11.37
N GLU A 184 -8.93 -7.90 -10.23
CA GLU A 184 -9.84 -8.99 -9.88
C GLU A 184 -11.28 -8.50 -9.63
N SER A 185 -11.43 -7.40 -8.87
CA SER A 185 -12.75 -6.86 -8.50
C SER A 185 -13.45 -6.10 -9.64
N PHE A 186 -12.68 -5.49 -10.54
CA PHE A 186 -13.20 -4.62 -11.59
C PHE A 186 -12.48 -4.81 -12.94
N PRO A 187 -12.46 -6.02 -13.51
CA PRO A 187 -11.68 -6.33 -14.71
C PRO A 187 -12.03 -5.42 -15.90
N ASP A 188 -13.32 -5.12 -16.10
CA ASP A 188 -13.77 -4.26 -17.21
C ASP A 188 -13.30 -2.81 -17.08
N ARG A 189 -12.98 -2.35 -15.87
CA ARG A 189 -12.54 -0.96 -15.63
C ARG A 189 -11.03 -0.79 -15.73
N THR A 190 -10.28 -1.82 -15.39
CA THR A 190 -8.81 -1.76 -15.40
C THR A 190 -8.22 -1.91 -16.80
N VAL A 191 -8.93 -2.56 -17.73
CA VAL A 191 -8.44 -2.80 -19.09
C VAL A 191 -8.38 -1.53 -19.93
N ASP A 192 -9.39 -0.65 -19.83
CA ASP A 192 -9.51 0.52 -20.73
C ASP A 192 -9.49 1.87 -20.03
N GLN A 193 -9.41 1.90 -18.69
CA GLN A 193 -9.50 3.13 -17.91
C GLN A 193 -8.27 3.33 -17.01
N THR A 194 -7.95 4.59 -16.75
CA THR A 194 -7.02 4.94 -15.69
C THR A 194 -7.70 4.74 -14.34
N VAL A 195 -7.02 4.03 -13.43
CA VAL A 195 -7.44 3.84 -12.04
C VAL A 195 -6.46 4.56 -11.13
N ILE A 196 -6.96 5.35 -10.20
CA ILE A 196 -6.14 6.00 -9.18
C ILE A 196 -6.40 5.35 -7.84
N ASN A 197 -5.34 4.92 -7.16
CA ASN A 197 -5.36 4.53 -5.77
C ASN A 197 -4.67 5.57 -4.90
N LEU A 198 -5.32 5.98 -3.83
CA LEU A 198 -4.76 6.78 -2.76
C LEU A 198 -4.70 5.91 -1.50
N HIS A 199 -3.52 5.35 -1.23
CA HIS A 199 -3.29 4.55 -0.03
C HIS A 199 -2.87 5.47 1.12
N ILE A 200 -3.76 5.64 2.12
CA ILE A 200 -3.53 6.52 3.26
C ILE A 200 -3.11 5.66 4.45
N GLY A 201 -1.80 5.57 4.66
CA GLY A 201 -1.17 4.76 5.69
C GLY A 201 -1.05 5.47 7.03
N HIS A 202 -0.03 5.07 7.81
CA HIS A 202 0.32 5.69 9.08
C HIS A 202 1.22 6.91 8.89
N GLU A 203 2.38 6.75 8.25
CA GLU A 203 3.36 7.82 8.03
C GLU A 203 3.24 8.45 6.65
N THR A 204 2.79 7.68 5.65
CA THR A 204 2.75 8.11 4.26
C THR A 204 1.38 7.94 3.63
N THR A 205 1.10 8.82 2.67
CA THR A 205 0.04 8.65 1.69
C THR A 205 0.69 8.35 0.35
N VAL A 206 0.34 7.24 -0.29
CA VAL A 206 0.89 6.85 -1.58
C VAL A 206 -0.16 7.03 -2.66
N PHE A 207 0.14 7.90 -3.62
CA PHE A 207 -0.64 8.08 -4.83
C PHE A 207 -0.09 7.16 -5.90
N LYS A 208 -0.94 6.31 -6.46
CA LYS A 208 -0.62 5.46 -7.62
C LYS A 208 -1.68 5.60 -8.71
N ALA A 209 -1.23 5.79 -9.94
CA ALA A 209 -2.09 5.76 -11.10
C ALA A 209 -1.70 4.60 -12.02
N TYR A 210 -2.69 3.85 -12.45
CA TYR A 210 -2.55 2.70 -13.32
C TYR A 210 -3.35 2.93 -14.59
N ASN A 211 -2.84 2.46 -15.71
CA ASN A 211 -3.56 2.46 -16.97
C ASN A 211 -3.27 1.15 -17.71
N ARG A 212 -4.32 0.49 -18.18
CA ARG A 212 -4.23 -0.78 -18.91
C ARG A 212 -3.36 -1.83 -18.21
N GLY A 213 -3.58 -2.00 -16.91
CA GLY A 213 -2.84 -2.98 -16.13
C GLY A 213 -1.39 -2.61 -15.77
N ALA A 214 -0.95 -1.40 -16.09
CA ALA A 214 0.42 -0.96 -15.83
C ALA A 214 0.47 0.28 -14.93
N LEU A 215 1.42 0.30 -13.99
CA LEU A 215 1.72 1.49 -13.21
C LEU A 215 2.23 2.60 -14.16
N MET A 216 1.57 3.76 -14.17
CA MET A 216 2.02 4.92 -14.95
C MET A 216 2.66 6.01 -14.09
N TYR A 217 2.28 6.12 -12.84
CA TYR A 217 2.80 7.14 -11.94
C TYR A 217 2.66 6.74 -10.47
N GLU A 218 3.69 7.05 -9.69
CA GLU A 218 3.67 6.93 -8.25
C GLU A 218 4.24 8.20 -7.62
N ARG A 219 3.66 8.57 -6.47
CA ARG A 219 4.22 9.58 -5.58
C ARG A 219 3.94 9.22 -4.13
N VAL A 220 4.98 9.22 -3.32
CA VAL A 220 4.89 9.13 -1.87
C VAL A 220 4.77 10.54 -1.29
N ILE A 221 3.77 10.75 -0.46
CA ILE A 221 3.52 11.98 0.31
C ILE A 221 3.81 11.65 1.77
N GLU A 222 4.75 12.37 2.38
CA GLU A 222 5.25 12.15 3.75
C GLU A 222 4.29 12.72 4.83
N VAL A 223 3.00 12.65 4.57
CA VAL A 223 1.93 13.10 5.48
C VAL A 223 0.81 12.07 5.46
N ALA A 224 0.44 11.57 6.63
CA ALA A 224 -0.67 10.63 6.80
C ALA A 224 -1.15 10.56 8.26
N GLY A 225 -1.67 9.42 8.68
CA GLY A 225 -2.37 9.21 9.94
C GLY A 225 -1.60 9.56 11.21
N GLU A 226 -0.27 9.50 11.21
CA GLU A 226 0.55 9.90 12.36
C GLU A 226 0.55 11.41 12.53
N GLU A 227 0.75 12.15 11.44
CA GLU A 227 0.73 13.63 11.47
C GLU A 227 -0.65 14.13 11.91
N PHE A 228 -1.71 13.52 11.41
CA PHE A 228 -3.07 13.86 11.86
C PHE A 228 -3.24 13.65 13.36
N ALA A 229 -2.74 12.52 13.91
CA ALA A 229 -2.81 12.23 15.33
C ALA A 229 -1.97 13.19 16.17
N LYS A 230 -0.77 13.61 15.70
CA LYS A 230 0.07 14.60 16.37
C LYS A 230 -0.66 15.94 16.50
N ILE A 231 -1.26 16.42 15.41
CA ILE A 231 -2.01 17.69 15.42
C ILE A 231 -3.26 17.59 16.31
N ILE A 232 -3.98 16.46 16.28
CA ILE A 232 -5.12 16.21 17.19
C ILE A 232 -4.66 16.23 18.66
N SER A 233 -3.55 15.56 18.97
CA SER A 233 -2.95 15.54 20.31
C SER A 233 -2.68 16.95 20.84
N GLU A 234 -2.11 17.83 19.99
CA GLU A 234 -1.83 19.22 20.33
C GLU A 234 -3.12 20.06 20.51
N LEU A 235 -4.06 19.94 19.56
CA LEU A 235 -5.31 20.71 19.56
C LEU A 235 -6.20 20.38 20.78
N ASP A 236 -6.25 19.10 21.13
CA ASP A 236 -7.14 18.59 22.18
C ASP A 236 -6.43 18.46 23.53
N SER A 237 -5.12 18.75 23.59
CA SER A 237 -4.29 18.60 24.80
C SER A 237 -4.36 17.18 25.38
N ILE A 238 -4.38 16.16 24.53
CA ILE A 238 -4.35 14.74 24.88
C ILE A 238 -3.02 14.13 24.47
N ASN A 239 -2.65 12.99 25.06
CA ASN A 239 -1.43 12.30 24.63
C ASN A 239 -1.61 11.66 23.25
N LEU A 240 -0.48 11.43 22.55
CA LEU A 240 -0.47 10.89 21.19
C LEU A 240 -1.14 9.51 21.08
N GLU A 241 -0.95 8.64 22.08
CA GLU A 241 -1.57 7.32 22.10
C GLU A 241 -3.10 7.41 22.12
N THR A 242 -3.65 8.34 22.91
CA THR A 242 -5.09 8.62 22.93
C THR A 242 -5.55 9.18 21.60
N ALA A 243 -4.83 10.15 21.01
CA ALA A 243 -5.14 10.70 19.70
C ALA A 243 -5.13 9.62 18.60
N MET A 244 -4.18 8.70 18.64
CA MET A 244 -4.10 7.56 17.72
C MET A 244 -5.32 6.63 17.83
N LYS A 245 -5.78 6.35 19.05
CA LYS A 245 -6.94 5.47 19.28
C LYS A 245 -8.27 6.13 18.91
N THR A 246 -8.39 7.43 19.14
CA THR A 246 -9.68 8.15 19.00
C THR A 246 -9.85 8.81 17.64
N LYS A 247 -8.78 8.99 16.87
CA LYS A 247 -8.83 9.70 15.58
C LYS A 247 -9.91 9.20 14.60
N HIS A 248 -10.21 7.90 14.61
CA HIS A 248 -11.23 7.32 13.74
C HIS A 248 -12.66 7.42 14.30
N SER A 249 -12.81 7.69 15.60
CA SER A 249 -14.13 7.85 16.23
C SER A 249 -14.70 9.25 16.09
N GLU A 250 -13.85 10.25 15.81
CA GLU A 250 -14.26 11.63 15.61
C GLU A 250 -14.81 11.84 14.19
N LYS A 251 -15.91 12.57 14.11
CA LYS A 251 -16.53 12.96 12.83
C LYS A 251 -15.97 14.29 12.36
N PHE A 252 -14.74 14.29 11.85
CA PHE A 252 -14.10 15.50 11.32
C PHE A 252 -14.86 16.06 10.10
N PHE A 253 -15.25 15.18 9.19
CA PHE A 253 -15.88 15.58 7.95
C PHE A 253 -17.40 15.63 8.11
N PRO A 254 -18.05 16.75 7.69
CA PRO A 254 -19.49 16.91 7.86
C PRO A 254 -20.25 15.86 7.06
N THR A 255 -21.18 15.17 7.73
CA THR A 255 -22.13 14.24 7.11
C THR A 255 -23.53 14.72 7.44
N GLY A 256 -24.05 15.69 6.69
CA GLY A 256 -25.42 16.18 6.88
C GLY A 256 -25.54 17.71 7.11
N ARG A 257 -26.74 18.16 7.48
CA ARG A 257 -27.00 19.59 7.76
C ARG A 257 -26.49 19.95 9.15
N ALA A 258 -25.53 20.87 9.20
CA ALA A 258 -25.07 21.55 10.41
C ALA A 258 -25.39 23.04 10.32
N ASP A 259 -25.42 23.76 11.45
CA ASP A 259 -25.55 25.21 11.40
C ASP A 259 -24.26 25.89 10.91
N VAL A 260 -24.33 27.17 10.56
CA VAL A 260 -23.22 27.91 9.93
C VAL A 260 -22.01 28.03 10.88
N SER A 261 -22.24 28.19 12.18
CA SER A 261 -21.17 28.31 13.16
C SER A 261 -20.44 26.99 13.37
N GLU A 262 -21.18 25.89 13.49
CA GLU A 262 -20.63 24.54 13.56
C GLU A 262 -19.81 24.17 12.30
N LEU A 263 -20.31 24.53 11.12
CA LEU A 263 -19.59 24.32 9.87
C LEU A 263 -18.28 25.10 9.80
N LEU A 264 -18.25 26.33 10.32
CA LEU A 264 -17.06 27.16 10.33
C LEU A 264 -15.98 26.60 11.27
N GLU A 265 -16.37 26.21 12.49
CA GLU A 265 -15.46 25.59 13.47
C GLU A 265 -14.87 24.27 12.93
N ARG A 266 -15.72 23.42 12.35
CA ARG A 266 -15.28 22.16 11.72
C ARG A 266 -14.32 22.41 10.55
N ARG A 267 -14.60 23.40 9.70
CA ARG A 267 -13.72 23.75 8.60
C ARG A 267 -12.34 24.20 9.10
N GLN A 268 -12.29 25.05 10.12
CA GLN A 268 -11.02 25.45 10.73
C GLN A 268 -10.26 24.26 11.33
N ARG A 269 -10.96 23.32 11.96
CA ARG A 269 -10.36 22.10 12.50
C ARG A 269 -9.81 21.21 11.38
N ILE A 270 -10.57 20.99 10.30
CA ILE A 270 -10.12 20.26 9.10
C ILE A 270 -8.86 20.92 8.51
N ASP A 271 -8.87 22.23 8.34
CA ASP A 271 -7.74 22.97 7.77
C ASP A 271 -6.49 22.86 8.65
N ARG A 272 -6.64 22.81 9.96
CA ARG A 272 -5.50 22.59 10.88
C ARG A 272 -4.95 21.18 10.80
N ILE A 273 -5.81 20.16 10.85
CA ILE A 273 -5.39 18.75 10.91
C ILE A 273 -4.95 18.25 9.53
N PHE A 274 -5.68 18.58 8.50
CA PHE A 274 -5.48 17.99 7.15
C PHE A 274 -4.93 18.97 6.13
N GLY A 275 -4.79 20.27 6.45
CA GLY A 275 -4.47 21.32 5.47
C GLY A 275 -3.13 21.11 4.74
N ASN A 276 -2.09 20.61 5.43
CA ASN A 276 -0.82 20.26 4.80
C ASN A 276 -0.99 19.10 3.81
N TRP A 277 -1.63 18.04 4.25
CA TRP A 277 -1.93 16.86 3.42
C TRP A 277 -2.78 17.21 2.19
N LEU A 278 -3.81 18.03 2.36
CA LEU A 278 -4.67 18.47 1.24
C LEU A 278 -3.90 19.30 0.21
N ARG A 279 -2.95 20.13 0.64
CA ARG A 279 -2.06 20.87 -0.29
C ARG A 279 -1.18 19.91 -1.10
N GLU A 280 -0.58 18.91 -0.45
CA GLU A 280 0.25 17.90 -1.11
C GLU A 280 -0.57 17.07 -2.10
N LEU A 281 -1.80 16.69 -1.73
CA LEU A 281 -2.71 16.03 -2.65
C LEU A 281 -3.01 16.89 -3.88
N ASN A 282 -3.36 18.16 -3.69
CA ASN A 282 -3.68 19.06 -4.79
C ASN A 282 -2.49 19.22 -5.76
N VAL A 283 -1.27 19.39 -5.23
CA VAL A 283 -0.04 19.43 -6.05
C VAL A 283 0.13 18.12 -6.83
N THR A 284 -0.10 16.98 -6.19
CA THR A 284 0.05 15.66 -6.81
C THR A 284 -0.94 15.45 -7.95
N PHE A 285 -2.22 15.76 -7.71
CA PHE A 285 -3.27 15.59 -8.70
C PHE A 285 -3.08 16.53 -9.89
N ARG A 286 -2.74 17.81 -9.66
CA ARG A 286 -2.44 18.76 -10.74
C ARG A 286 -1.24 18.32 -11.57
N PHE A 287 -0.15 17.94 -10.91
CA PHE A 287 1.02 17.42 -11.63
C PHE A 287 0.67 16.20 -12.48
N PHE A 288 -0.13 15.27 -11.95
CA PHE A 288 -0.58 14.10 -12.69
C PHE A 288 -1.42 14.50 -13.92
N GLN A 289 -2.39 15.39 -13.74
CA GLN A 289 -3.22 15.88 -14.85
C GLN A 289 -2.38 16.53 -15.95
N ASP A 290 -1.46 17.40 -15.57
CA ASP A 290 -0.59 18.14 -16.53
C ASP A 290 0.34 17.18 -17.25
N LYS A 291 1.03 16.29 -16.50
CA LYS A 291 2.01 15.37 -17.06
C LYS A 291 1.41 14.37 -18.06
N PHE A 292 0.22 13.89 -17.79
CA PHE A 292 -0.44 12.86 -18.59
C PHE A 292 -1.58 13.40 -19.46
N ASN A 293 -1.76 14.72 -19.48
CA ASN A 293 -2.82 15.42 -20.24
C ASN A 293 -4.23 14.88 -19.95
N VAL A 294 -4.51 14.67 -18.64
CA VAL A 294 -5.78 14.14 -18.16
C VAL A 294 -6.71 15.30 -17.81
N SER A 295 -7.68 15.61 -18.68
CA SER A 295 -8.62 16.72 -18.49
C SER A 295 -9.63 16.48 -17.36
N ARG A 296 -9.97 15.23 -17.09
CA ARG A 296 -10.87 14.82 -16.01
C ARG A 296 -10.26 13.65 -15.26
N LEU A 297 -10.16 13.79 -13.95
CA LEU A 297 -9.66 12.70 -13.11
C LEU A 297 -10.62 11.50 -13.15
N PRO A 298 -10.08 10.28 -13.23
CA PRO A 298 -10.87 9.07 -13.05
C PRO A 298 -11.31 8.95 -11.58
N ALA A 299 -12.15 7.95 -11.29
CA ALA A 299 -12.50 7.66 -9.90
C ALA A 299 -11.25 7.33 -9.08
N VAL A 300 -11.19 7.85 -7.85
CA VAL A 300 -10.10 7.63 -6.90
C VAL A 300 -10.54 6.60 -5.87
N PHE A 301 -9.80 5.51 -5.75
CA PHE A 301 -10.03 4.51 -4.72
C PHE A 301 -9.17 4.79 -3.49
N LEU A 302 -9.80 4.83 -2.33
CA LEU A 302 -9.15 5.08 -1.04
C LEU A 302 -8.88 3.75 -0.35
N THR A 303 -7.66 3.53 0.12
CA THR A 303 -7.23 2.34 0.87
C THR A 303 -6.32 2.74 2.03
N GLY A 304 -5.99 1.79 2.90
CA GLY A 304 -5.16 2.02 4.08
C GLY A 304 -5.96 2.40 5.32
N GLY A 305 -5.34 2.26 6.50
CA GLY A 305 -6.02 2.47 7.77
C GLY A 305 -6.58 3.88 7.94
N SER A 306 -5.84 4.90 7.51
CA SER A 306 -6.28 6.30 7.64
C SER A 306 -7.27 6.74 6.56
N SER A 307 -7.60 5.90 5.58
CA SER A 307 -8.71 6.17 4.66
C SER A 307 -10.10 6.00 5.29
N MET A 308 -10.15 5.38 6.47
CA MET A 308 -11.40 5.00 7.15
C MET A 308 -11.97 6.12 8.04
N PHE A 309 -11.48 7.35 7.93
CA PHE A 309 -12.11 8.48 8.62
C PHE A 309 -13.56 8.69 8.13
N ALA A 310 -14.49 8.82 9.08
CA ALA A 310 -15.89 9.00 8.76
C ALA A 310 -16.11 10.28 7.94
N GLY A 311 -16.72 10.16 6.75
CA GLY A 311 -17.01 11.28 5.84
C GLY A 311 -15.85 11.69 4.92
N LEU A 312 -14.67 11.07 5.02
CA LEU A 312 -13.51 11.40 4.19
C LEU A 312 -13.78 11.18 2.68
N GLU A 313 -14.47 10.11 2.35
CA GLU A 313 -14.85 9.77 0.96
C GLU A 313 -15.67 10.91 0.31
N THR A 314 -16.69 11.38 1.01
CA THR A 314 -17.54 12.49 0.53
C THR A 314 -16.74 13.79 0.45
N PHE A 315 -15.99 14.11 1.51
CA PHE A 315 -15.18 15.32 1.57
C PHE A 315 -14.13 15.36 0.45
N LEU A 316 -13.41 14.28 0.20
CA LEU A 316 -12.43 14.23 -0.90
C LEU A 316 -13.10 14.28 -2.28
N SER A 317 -14.27 13.69 -2.43
CA SER A 317 -15.02 13.76 -3.68
C SER A 317 -15.39 15.19 -4.05
N GLU A 318 -15.80 15.98 -3.05
CA GLU A 318 -16.08 17.40 -3.21
C GLU A 318 -14.81 18.23 -3.42
N TYR A 319 -13.76 17.96 -2.62
CA TYR A 319 -12.49 18.70 -2.66
C TYR A 319 -11.73 18.53 -3.98
N LEU A 320 -11.71 17.31 -4.52
CA LEU A 320 -11.03 16.97 -5.78
C LEU A 320 -11.94 17.09 -7.02
N GLU A 321 -13.20 17.43 -6.84
CA GLU A 321 -14.22 17.44 -7.90
C GLU A 321 -14.26 16.12 -8.69
N THR A 322 -14.00 15.01 -7.98
CA THR A 322 -13.82 13.69 -8.59
C THR A 322 -14.38 12.62 -7.64
N PRO A 323 -15.11 11.61 -8.13
CA PRO A 323 -15.60 10.55 -7.28
C PRO A 323 -14.48 9.83 -6.54
N CYS A 324 -14.45 9.95 -5.21
CA CYS A 324 -13.61 9.17 -4.32
C CYS A 324 -14.44 8.05 -3.71
N ARG A 325 -13.86 6.84 -3.58
CA ARG A 325 -14.56 5.68 -3.04
C ARG A 325 -13.65 4.90 -2.12
N LEU A 326 -14.14 4.61 -0.93
CA LEU A 326 -13.46 3.68 -0.02
C LEU A 326 -13.51 2.27 -0.62
N PHE A 327 -12.35 1.70 -0.90
CA PHE A 327 -12.25 0.34 -1.42
C PHE A 327 -12.09 -0.65 -0.28
N ASN A 328 -13.08 -1.52 -0.14
CA ASN A 328 -13.09 -2.58 0.85
C ASN A 328 -13.02 -3.95 0.15
N PRO A 329 -11.82 -4.55 0.01
CA PRO A 329 -11.68 -5.85 -0.65
C PRO A 329 -12.43 -6.98 0.05
N LEU A 330 -12.60 -6.91 1.37
CA LEU A 330 -13.32 -7.94 2.12
C LEU A 330 -14.84 -7.95 1.86
N ALA A 331 -15.38 -6.88 1.28
CA ALA A 331 -16.77 -6.85 0.84
C ALA A 331 -16.97 -7.57 -0.51
N GLU A 332 -15.90 -7.71 -1.30
CA GLU A 332 -15.94 -8.31 -2.64
C GLU A 332 -15.39 -9.75 -2.67
N MET A 333 -14.49 -10.09 -1.75
CA MET A 333 -13.85 -11.42 -1.70
C MET A 333 -14.70 -12.45 -0.98
N PRO A 334 -14.66 -13.74 -1.41
CA PRO A 334 -15.24 -14.82 -0.64
C PRO A 334 -14.59 -14.96 0.74
N LEU A 335 -15.39 -15.09 1.79
CA LEU A 335 -14.94 -15.18 3.17
C LEU A 335 -15.29 -16.52 3.78
N ALA A 336 -14.38 -17.10 4.56
CA ALA A 336 -14.68 -18.25 5.38
C ALA A 336 -15.57 -17.85 6.58
N LYS A 337 -16.41 -18.78 7.07
CA LYS A 337 -17.36 -18.54 8.18
C LYS A 337 -16.76 -17.97 9.47
N LYS A 338 -15.43 -17.98 9.61
CA LYS A 338 -14.71 -17.46 10.79
C LYS A 338 -14.35 -15.98 10.70
N VAL A 339 -14.51 -15.36 9.53
CA VAL A 339 -14.29 -13.93 9.35
C VAL A 339 -15.59 -13.21 9.70
N ASP A 340 -15.58 -12.50 10.81
CA ASP A 340 -16.74 -11.78 11.33
C ASP A 340 -16.96 -10.41 10.64
N GLU A 341 -18.14 -9.83 10.83
CA GLU A 341 -18.52 -8.54 10.23
C GLU A 341 -17.60 -7.39 10.68
N ASP A 342 -17.10 -7.42 11.91
CA ASP A 342 -16.21 -6.36 12.40
C ASP A 342 -14.87 -6.37 11.66
N LYS A 343 -14.35 -7.57 11.32
CA LYS A 343 -13.17 -7.70 10.47
C LYS A 343 -13.44 -7.21 9.04
N VAL A 344 -14.61 -7.47 8.49
CA VAL A 344 -14.99 -6.99 7.15
C VAL A 344 -14.94 -5.46 7.09
N ARG A 345 -15.36 -4.77 8.14
CA ARG A 345 -15.29 -3.29 8.20
C ARG A 345 -13.86 -2.75 8.14
N THR A 346 -12.86 -3.54 8.55
CA THR A 346 -11.45 -3.13 8.48
C THR A 346 -10.78 -3.42 7.13
N GLY A 347 -11.52 -3.92 6.15
CA GLY A 347 -11.01 -4.31 4.82
C GLY A 347 -10.15 -3.26 4.12
N PRO A 348 -10.48 -1.95 4.14
CA PRO A 348 -9.63 -0.94 3.55
C PRO A 348 -8.21 -0.90 4.14
N ALA A 349 -8.05 -1.18 5.45
CA ALA A 349 -6.74 -1.29 6.10
C ALA A 349 -5.97 -2.55 5.67
N PHE A 350 -6.67 -3.61 5.23
CA PHE A 350 -6.06 -4.85 4.75
C PHE A 350 -5.85 -4.88 3.23
N ALA A 351 -6.23 -3.83 2.49
CA ALA A 351 -6.14 -3.84 1.03
C ALA A 351 -4.71 -4.11 0.52
N ALA A 352 -3.69 -3.49 1.12
CA ALA A 352 -2.30 -3.76 0.78
C ALA A 352 -1.92 -5.22 1.08
N CYS A 353 -2.24 -5.71 2.28
CA CYS A 353 -1.97 -7.09 2.69
C CYS A 353 -2.63 -8.13 1.76
N LEU A 354 -3.91 -7.95 1.45
CA LEU A 354 -4.64 -8.87 0.55
C LEU A 354 -4.15 -8.80 -0.89
N GLY A 355 -3.69 -7.64 -1.35
CA GLY A 355 -3.15 -7.46 -2.69
C GLY A 355 -1.81 -8.15 -2.95
N LEU A 356 -1.14 -8.62 -1.91
CA LEU A 356 0.09 -9.42 -2.02
C LEU A 356 -0.19 -10.88 -2.43
N LEU A 357 -1.43 -11.34 -2.38
CA LEU A 357 -1.86 -12.70 -2.66
C LEU A 357 -2.34 -12.84 -4.09
#